data_96203481680c21b184336540c33b558e
#
_entry.id   96203481680c21b184336540c33b558e
#
_cell.length_a   1.000
_cell.length_b   1.000
_cell.length_c   1.000
_cell.angle_alpha   90.00
_cell.angle_beta   90.00
_cell.angle_gamma   90.00
#
_symmetry.space_group_name_H-M   'P 1'
#
loop_
_entity.id
_entity.type
_entity.pdbx_description
1 polymer ?
#
loop_
_entity_poly.entity_id
_entity_poly.type
_entity_poly.pdbx_seq_one_letter_code
_entity_poly.pdbx_strand_id
1 'polypeptide(L)'
;MRAKRVVLNGRTAATSTPANPAIETALRITSGSIADVHPLLAAPFDTDIRAQISGLTDLSPKPWPQRFREIQAAGGRLEITQSRVQQGDIISLATGSLGITAAGNLDGELQMTVAGLDKAINALGIDKLLEMGVPQEALDRLAPGVKSQDVNNLLGALDRAIPGLGNFARKNAGAGLAAGVNSIGAPATLEGKPARAFPLKFVDGAVFFGPLKVAQIPPLF
;
A
#
# COMPACT_ATOMS: atom_id res chain seq x y z
N MET A 1 -15.50 -9.10 -6.36
CA MET A 1 -15.63 -8.44 -5.05
C MET A 1 -16.96 -8.82 -4.42
N ARG A 2 -16.99 -9.16 -3.13
CA ARG A 2 -18.21 -9.32 -2.32
C ARG A 2 -18.10 -8.37 -1.13
N ALA A 3 -19.18 -7.77 -0.69
CA ALA A 3 -19.21 -6.91 0.48
C ALA A 3 -20.61 -6.91 1.08
N LYS A 4 -20.72 -6.82 2.40
CA LYS A 4 -22.02 -6.67 3.09
C LYS A 4 -22.59 -5.27 2.84
N ARG A 5 -21.74 -4.25 2.80
CA ARG A 5 -22.12 -2.86 2.54
C ARG A 5 -20.97 -2.10 1.91
N VAL A 6 -21.29 -1.29 0.90
CA VAL A 6 -20.38 -0.32 0.30
C VAL A 6 -21.07 1.04 0.32
N VAL A 7 -20.42 2.05 0.85
CA VAL A 7 -20.89 3.44 0.86
C VAL A 7 -19.81 4.30 0.24
N LEU A 8 -20.14 4.96 -0.85
CA LEU A 8 -19.29 5.96 -1.49
C LEU A 8 -19.99 7.30 -1.43
N ASN A 9 -19.35 8.29 -0.84
CA ASN A 9 -19.79 9.66 -0.79
C ASN A 9 -18.79 10.55 -1.52
N GLY A 10 -19.28 11.58 -2.18
CA GLY A 10 -18.47 12.61 -2.81
C GLY A 10 -19.10 13.98 -2.57
N ARG A 11 -18.27 14.98 -2.34
CA ARG A 11 -18.68 16.39 -2.24
C ARG A 11 -17.58 17.29 -2.80
N THR A 12 -17.96 18.49 -3.18
CA THR A 12 -16.97 19.51 -3.49
C THR A 12 -16.09 19.78 -2.27
N ALA A 13 -14.78 19.79 -2.44
CA ALA A 13 -13.84 20.07 -1.36
C ALA A 13 -13.95 21.54 -0.91
N ALA A 14 -13.71 21.81 0.37
CA ALA A 14 -13.68 23.18 0.88
C ALA A 14 -12.59 24.04 0.22
N THR A 15 -11.51 23.41 -0.26
CA THR A 15 -10.40 24.04 -1.00
C THR A 15 -10.70 24.23 -2.48
N SER A 16 -11.83 23.74 -2.99
CA SER A 16 -12.22 23.82 -4.39
C SER A 16 -12.52 25.25 -4.81
N THR A 17 -11.97 25.65 -5.94
CA THR A 17 -12.27 26.93 -6.59
C THR A 17 -12.66 26.69 -8.04
N PRO A 18 -13.33 27.65 -8.72
CA PRO A 18 -13.63 27.52 -10.15
C PRO A 18 -12.39 27.29 -11.02
N ALA A 19 -11.23 27.85 -10.63
CA ALA A 19 -9.97 27.68 -11.34
C ALA A 19 -9.22 26.38 -10.99
N ASN A 20 -9.53 25.76 -9.86
CA ASN A 20 -8.93 24.51 -9.40
C ASN A 20 -10.00 23.66 -8.68
N PRO A 21 -10.90 23.02 -9.44
CA PRO A 21 -11.92 22.17 -8.86
C PRO A 21 -11.31 20.99 -8.11
N ALA A 22 -11.83 20.71 -6.92
CA ALA A 22 -11.41 19.59 -6.10
C ALA A 22 -12.62 18.91 -5.45
N ILE A 23 -12.52 17.61 -5.27
CA ILE A 23 -13.55 16.78 -4.62
C ILE A 23 -12.99 16.09 -3.39
N GLU A 24 -13.81 16.00 -2.36
CA GLU A 24 -13.59 15.08 -1.25
C GLU A 24 -14.39 13.81 -1.48
N THR A 25 -13.77 12.67 -1.25
CA THR A 25 -14.40 11.36 -1.35
C THR A 25 -14.26 10.61 -0.04
N ALA A 26 -15.29 9.84 0.31
CA ALA A 26 -15.25 8.92 1.43
C ALA A 26 -15.81 7.57 0.98
N LEU A 27 -14.99 6.52 1.11
CA LEU A 27 -15.35 5.14 0.82
C LEU A 27 -15.36 4.34 2.11
N ARG A 28 -16.48 3.72 2.41
CA ARG A 28 -16.59 2.73 3.49
C ARG A 28 -17.06 1.40 2.95
N ILE A 29 -16.30 0.34 3.26
CA ILE A 29 -16.66 -1.05 2.93
C ILE A 29 -16.74 -1.82 4.24
N THR A 30 -17.82 -2.58 4.42
CA THR A 30 -18.00 -3.46 5.56
C THR A 30 -18.04 -4.90 5.08
N SER A 31 -17.23 -5.76 5.71
CA SER A 31 -17.06 -7.17 5.37
C SER A 31 -16.80 -7.39 3.87
N GLY A 32 -15.89 -6.57 3.31
CA GLY A 32 -15.44 -6.69 1.93
C GLY A 32 -14.52 -7.89 1.74
N SER A 33 -14.59 -8.55 0.59
CA SER A 33 -13.60 -9.56 0.17
C SER A 33 -13.39 -9.52 -1.34
N ILE A 34 -12.13 -9.72 -1.77
CA ILE A 34 -11.73 -9.70 -3.19
C ILE A 34 -10.77 -10.87 -3.41
N ALA A 35 -11.31 -12.02 -3.81
CA ALA A 35 -10.57 -13.28 -3.88
C ALA A 35 -9.46 -13.28 -4.95
N ASP A 36 -9.67 -12.56 -6.07
CA ASP A 36 -8.85 -12.70 -7.28
C ASP A 36 -7.74 -11.64 -7.40
N VAL A 37 -7.58 -10.77 -6.40
CA VAL A 37 -6.60 -9.66 -6.45
C VAL A 37 -5.39 -9.95 -5.59
N HIS A 38 -5.61 -10.31 -4.33
CA HIS A 38 -4.52 -10.57 -3.39
C HIS A 38 -5.01 -11.49 -2.26
N PRO A 39 -4.18 -12.44 -1.78
CA PRO A 39 -4.57 -13.39 -0.71
C PRO A 39 -5.09 -12.71 0.56
N LEU A 40 -4.49 -11.61 1.00
CA LEU A 40 -4.99 -10.84 2.14
C LEU A 40 -6.40 -10.28 1.93
N LEU A 41 -6.76 -9.92 0.69
CA LEU A 41 -8.08 -9.37 0.38
C LEU A 41 -9.14 -10.45 0.19
N ALA A 42 -8.76 -11.73 0.17
CA ALA A 42 -9.71 -12.86 0.08
C ALA A 42 -10.50 -13.04 1.38
N ALA A 43 -9.88 -12.79 2.54
CA ALA A 43 -10.57 -12.78 3.82
C ALA A 43 -11.36 -11.47 4.02
N PRO A 44 -12.46 -11.49 4.81
CA PRO A 44 -13.26 -10.30 5.05
C PRO A 44 -12.45 -9.17 5.69
N PHE A 45 -12.62 -7.95 5.17
CA PHE A 45 -12.01 -6.73 5.70
C PHE A 45 -13.02 -5.59 5.77
N ASP A 46 -12.77 -4.66 6.68
CA ASP A 46 -13.46 -3.38 6.76
C ASP A 46 -12.52 -2.25 6.32
N THR A 47 -13.03 -1.25 5.63
CA THR A 47 -12.24 -0.07 5.27
C THR A 47 -13.05 1.21 5.40
N ASP A 48 -12.36 2.29 5.81
CA ASP A 48 -12.85 3.67 5.81
C ASP A 48 -11.74 4.54 5.23
N ILE A 49 -11.95 5.04 4.02
CA ILE A 49 -10.97 5.86 3.29
C ILE A 49 -11.59 7.22 3.05
N ARG A 50 -10.84 8.28 3.36
CA ARG A 50 -11.14 9.66 3.01
C ARG A 50 -10.00 10.24 2.23
N ALA A 51 -10.33 10.84 1.11
CA ALA A 51 -9.36 11.43 0.22
C ALA A 51 -9.88 12.69 -0.45
N GLN A 52 -8.98 13.57 -0.84
CA GLN A 52 -9.26 14.72 -1.67
C GLN A 52 -8.53 14.56 -3.00
N ILE A 53 -9.21 14.84 -4.10
CA ILE A 53 -8.65 14.84 -5.45
C ILE A 53 -8.69 16.28 -5.96
N SER A 54 -7.54 16.81 -6.33
CA SER A 54 -7.36 18.14 -6.95
C SER A 54 -6.88 18.03 -8.40
N GLY A 55 -6.81 19.14 -9.10
CA GLY A 55 -6.38 19.20 -10.50
C GLY A 55 -7.42 18.70 -11.48
N LEU A 56 -8.69 18.79 -11.13
CA LEU A 56 -9.81 18.52 -12.03
C LEU A 56 -10.11 19.76 -12.87
N THR A 57 -10.53 19.60 -14.13
CA THR A 57 -11.02 20.74 -14.95
C THR A 57 -12.50 21.01 -14.68
N ASP A 58 -13.24 19.95 -14.35
CA ASP A 58 -14.65 20.00 -14.02
C ASP A 58 -15.03 18.75 -13.18
N LEU A 59 -16.28 18.66 -12.77
CA LEU A 59 -16.81 17.52 -12.00
C LEU A 59 -17.74 16.63 -12.85
N SER A 60 -17.74 16.77 -14.18
CA SER A 60 -18.54 15.94 -15.08
C SER A 60 -18.03 14.49 -15.09
N PRO A 61 -18.89 13.50 -15.32
CA PRO A 61 -18.45 12.10 -15.50
C PRO A 61 -17.54 11.96 -16.73
N LYS A 62 -16.34 11.38 -16.54
CA LYS A 62 -15.37 11.08 -17.61
C LYS A 62 -14.76 9.69 -17.39
N PRO A 63 -14.29 9.01 -18.45
CA PRO A 63 -13.50 7.79 -18.30
C PRO A 63 -12.26 8.02 -17.43
N TRP A 64 -11.92 7.07 -16.57
CA TRP A 64 -10.78 7.20 -15.64
C TRP A 64 -9.45 7.55 -16.31
N PRO A 65 -9.05 6.93 -17.45
CA PRO A 65 -7.80 7.30 -18.12
C PRO A 65 -7.75 8.78 -18.54
N GLN A 66 -8.89 9.33 -18.99
CA GLN A 66 -8.99 10.75 -19.32
C GLN A 66 -8.89 11.63 -18.08
N ARG A 67 -9.54 11.23 -16.98
CA ARG A 67 -9.49 11.95 -15.71
C ARG A 67 -8.08 11.95 -15.11
N PHE A 68 -7.34 10.84 -15.23
CA PHE A 68 -5.96 10.77 -14.76
C PHE A 68 -5.02 11.69 -15.57
N ARG A 69 -5.18 11.77 -16.90
CA ARG A 69 -4.44 12.74 -17.73
C ARG A 69 -4.73 14.18 -17.35
N GLU A 70 -5.99 14.49 -17.07
CA GLU A 70 -6.43 15.81 -16.61
C GLU A 70 -5.75 16.20 -15.30
N ILE A 71 -5.82 15.31 -14.29
CA ILE A 71 -5.16 15.49 -12.99
C ILE A 71 -3.65 15.67 -13.19
N GLN A 72 -3.02 14.83 -14.01
CA GLN A 72 -1.59 14.93 -14.30
C GLN A 72 -1.22 16.26 -14.94
N ALA A 73 -1.94 16.67 -15.98
CA ALA A 73 -1.67 17.93 -16.71
C ALA A 73 -1.82 19.17 -15.84
N ALA A 74 -2.74 19.12 -14.86
CA ALA A 74 -2.94 20.20 -13.90
C ALA A 74 -2.02 20.15 -12.67
N GLY A 75 -1.08 19.17 -12.60
CA GLY A 75 -0.27 18.95 -11.40
C GLY A 75 -1.11 18.57 -10.17
N GLY A 76 -2.30 17.99 -10.39
CA GLY A 76 -3.22 17.59 -9.34
C GLY A 76 -2.71 16.40 -8.54
N ARG A 77 -3.33 16.19 -7.39
CA ARG A 77 -2.92 15.15 -6.43
C ARG A 77 -4.13 14.46 -5.82
N LEU A 78 -3.89 13.21 -5.41
CA LEU A 78 -4.75 12.46 -4.50
C LEU A 78 -4.16 12.60 -3.09
N GLU A 79 -4.83 13.31 -2.22
CA GLU A 79 -4.47 13.45 -0.81
C GLU A 79 -5.32 12.50 0.02
N ILE A 80 -4.68 11.48 0.58
CA ILE A 80 -5.32 10.53 1.50
C ILE A 80 -5.23 11.11 2.90
N THR A 81 -6.33 11.68 3.38
CA THR A 81 -6.41 12.27 4.72
C THR A 81 -6.64 11.21 5.80
N GLN A 82 -7.25 10.10 5.41
CA GLN A 82 -7.46 8.94 6.25
C GLN A 82 -7.65 7.71 5.37
N SER A 83 -6.92 6.65 5.66
CA SER A 83 -7.22 5.32 5.12
C SER A 83 -7.06 4.32 6.27
N ARG A 84 -8.16 3.76 6.72
CA ARG A 84 -8.17 2.70 7.74
C ARG A 84 -8.65 1.42 7.10
N VAL A 85 -7.85 0.37 7.23
CA VAL A 85 -8.22 -0.99 6.82
C VAL A 85 -8.05 -1.91 8.03
N GLN A 86 -9.05 -2.72 8.28
CA GLN A 86 -9.01 -3.73 9.36
C GLN A 86 -9.39 -5.09 8.82
N GLN A 87 -8.58 -6.08 9.16
CA GLN A 87 -8.83 -7.49 8.88
C GLN A 87 -8.47 -8.32 10.11
N GLY A 88 -9.49 -8.73 10.84
CA GLY A 88 -9.28 -9.36 12.15
C GLY A 88 -8.50 -8.46 13.09
N ASP A 89 -7.35 -8.94 13.57
CA ASP A 89 -6.46 -8.19 14.47
C ASP A 89 -5.47 -7.26 13.73
N ILE A 90 -5.37 -7.37 12.41
CA ILE A 90 -4.52 -6.51 11.60
C ILE A 90 -5.26 -5.20 11.35
N ILE A 91 -4.66 -4.08 11.73
CA ILE A 91 -5.18 -2.73 11.49
C ILE A 91 -4.10 -1.93 10.79
N SER A 92 -4.43 -1.28 9.70
CA SER A 92 -3.54 -0.33 9.04
C SER A 92 -4.20 1.03 8.89
N LEU A 93 -3.43 2.08 9.11
CA LEU A 93 -3.75 3.46 8.74
C LEU A 93 -2.76 3.93 7.70
N ALA A 94 -3.23 4.75 6.74
CA ALA A 94 -2.35 5.44 5.82
C ALA A 94 -2.85 6.87 5.59
N THR A 95 -1.91 7.80 5.50
CA THR A 95 -2.12 9.20 5.12
C THR A 95 -0.99 9.65 4.20
N GLY A 96 -1.23 10.63 3.35
CA GLY A 96 -0.20 11.17 2.47
C GLY A 96 -0.75 11.62 1.13
N SER A 97 0.14 11.81 0.15
CA SER A 97 -0.22 12.43 -1.11
C SER A 97 0.44 11.71 -2.28
N LEU A 98 -0.36 11.42 -3.29
CA LEU A 98 0.08 10.81 -4.54
C LEU A 98 -0.22 11.73 -5.72
N GLY A 99 0.73 11.86 -6.61
CA GLY A 99 0.61 12.51 -7.91
C GLY A 99 0.72 11.50 -9.05
N ILE A 100 0.67 12.00 -10.27
CA ILE A 100 0.81 11.21 -11.49
C ILE A 100 1.93 11.84 -12.32
N THR A 101 2.92 11.05 -12.72
CA THR A 101 4.00 11.50 -13.60
C THR A 101 3.53 11.69 -15.03
N ALA A 102 4.33 12.36 -15.87
CA ALA A 102 4.04 12.51 -17.30
C ALA A 102 3.88 11.16 -18.04
N ALA A 103 4.51 10.10 -17.53
CA ALA A 103 4.39 8.74 -18.06
C ALA A 103 3.14 7.99 -17.55
N GLY A 104 2.28 8.65 -16.77
CA GLY A 104 1.08 8.04 -16.19
C GLY A 104 1.31 7.22 -14.93
N ASN A 105 2.51 7.22 -14.38
CA ASN A 105 2.84 6.45 -13.19
C ASN A 105 2.49 7.20 -11.91
N LEU A 106 2.18 6.45 -10.84
CA LEU A 106 2.02 7.02 -9.50
C LEU A 106 3.37 7.46 -8.93
N ASP A 107 3.37 8.62 -8.26
CA ASP A 107 4.53 9.20 -7.58
C ASP A 107 4.08 9.90 -6.29
N GLY A 108 4.86 9.75 -5.21
CA GLY A 108 4.54 10.37 -3.94
C GLY A 108 4.89 9.51 -2.73
N GLU A 109 4.28 9.84 -1.59
CA GLU A 109 4.56 9.14 -0.34
C GLU A 109 3.30 9.04 0.53
N LEU A 110 3.13 7.87 1.13
CA LEU A 110 2.15 7.63 2.18
C LEU A 110 2.88 7.25 3.46
N GLN A 111 2.46 7.80 4.57
CA GLN A 111 2.85 7.34 5.90
C GLN A 111 1.86 6.25 6.32
N MET A 112 2.34 5.02 6.46
CA MET A 112 1.54 3.88 6.86
C MET A 112 1.88 3.43 8.28
N THR A 113 0.86 3.13 9.09
CA THR A 113 1.02 2.55 10.42
C THR A 113 0.26 1.24 10.48
N VAL A 114 0.90 0.17 10.92
CA VAL A 114 0.31 -1.18 10.98
C VAL A 114 0.44 -1.76 12.38
N ALA A 115 -0.68 -2.20 12.94
CA ALA A 115 -0.75 -3.05 14.13
C ALA A 115 -1.03 -4.50 13.70
N GLY A 116 -0.48 -5.48 14.43
CA GLY A 116 -0.62 -6.90 14.10
C GLY A 116 0.22 -7.33 12.89
N LEU A 117 1.38 -6.71 12.71
CA LEU A 117 2.27 -6.94 11.56
C LEU A 117 2.75 -8.39 11.47
N ASP A 118 3.07 -9.02 12.59
CA ASP A 118 3.41 -10.44 12.72
C ASP A 118 2.29 -11.34 12.18
N LYS A 119 1.05 -11.01 12.49
CA LYS A 119 -0.13 -11.72 11.96
C LYS A 119 -0.29 -11.52 10.45
N ALA A 120 0.00 -10.32 9.96
CA ALA A 120 -0.03 -10.02 8.53
C ALA A 120 1.04 -10.84 7.78
N ILE A 121 2.27 -10.92 8.30
CA ILE A 121 3.37 -11.72 7.75
C ILE A 121 2.98 -13.20 7.70
N ASN A 122 2.43 -13.74 8.78
CA ASN A 122 1.98 -15.13 8.85
C ASN A 122 0.80 -15.42 7.90
N ALA A 123 -0.16 -14.47 7.80
CA ALA A 123 -1.30 -14.61 6.88
C ALA A 123 -0.89 -14.62 5.40
N LEU A 124 0.21 -13.97 5.06
CA LEU A 124 0.81 -14.01 3.73
C LEU A 124 1.58 -15.31 3.45
N GLY A 125 1.86 -16.12 4.48
CA GLY A 125 2.65 -17.34 4.34
C GLY A 125 4.08 -17.06 3.87
N ILE A 126 4.60 -15.86 4.13
CA ILE A 126 5.93 -15.42 3.70
C ILE A 126 7.02 -16.27 4.34
N ASP A 127 6.80 -16.73 5.57
CA ASP A 127 7.64 -17.68 6.27
C ASP A 127 7.89 -18.96 5.45
N LYS A 128 6.83 -19.59 4.96
CA LYS A 128 6.91 -20.79 4.12
C LYS A 128 7.62 -20.54 2.79
N LEU A 129 7.36 -19.36 2.19
CA LEU A 129 8.02 -18.97 0.93
C LEU A 129 9.52 -18.79 1.09
N LEU A 130 9.97 -18.19 2.20
CA LEU A 130 11.38 -17.98 2.47
C LEU A 130 12.11 -19.31 2.80
N GLU A 131 11.43 -20.24 3.49
CA GLU A 131 11.96 -21.58 3.78
C GLU A 131 12.19 -22.42 2.52
N MET A 132 11.28 -22.33 1.55
CA MET A 132 11.36 -23.07 0.29
C MET A 132 12.26 -22.41 -0.77
N GLY A 133 12.86 -21.24 -0.48
CA GLY A 133 13.44 -20.35 -1.49
C GLY A 133 12.33 -19.69 -2.30
N VAL A 134 12.34 -18.36 -2.41
CA VAL A 134 11.22 -17.61 -2.96
C VAL A 134 11.04 -17.87 -4.47
N PRO A 135 10.10 -18.76 -4.90
CA PRO A 135 9.85 -18.99 -6.31
C PRO A 135 9.23 -17.73 -6.95
N GLN A 136 9.61 -17.44 -8.20
CA GLN A 136 9.10 -16.27 -8.91
C GLN A 136 7.55 -16.30 -9.02
N GLU A 137 6.98 -17.48 -9.26
CA GLU A 137 5.53 -17.66 -9.36
C GLU A 137 4.76 -17.28 -8.08
N ALA A 138 5.40 -17.44 -6.93
CA ALA A 138 4.82 -17.03 -5.66
C ALA A 138 4.90 -15.51 -5.48
N LEU A 139 6.00 -14.87 -5.91
CA LEU A 139 6.13 -13.42 -5.92
C LEU A 139 5.14 -12.77 -6.89
N ASP A 140 4.94 -13.34 -8.07
CA ASP A 140 4.00 -12.81 -9.06
C ASP A 140 2.55 -12.77 -8.53
N ARG A 141 2.22 -13.65 -7.57
CA ARG A 141 0.91 -13.68 -6.90
C ARG A 141 0.80 -12.75 -5.69
N LEU A 142 1.89 -12.61 -4.92
CA LEU A 142 1.90 -11.89 -3.64
C LEU A 142 2.35 -10.43 -3.79
N ALA A 143 3.26 -10.18 -4.70
CA ALA A 143 3.86 -8.88 -4.96
C ALA A 143 4.19 -8.74 -6.44
N PRO A 144 3.19 -8.52 -7.31
CA PRO A 144 3.40 -8.40 -8.75
C PRO A 144 4.48 -7.37 -9.10
N GLY A 145 5.44 -7.77 -9.97
CA GLY A 145 6.55 -6.93 -10.38
C GLY A 145 7.78 -6.94 -9.46
N VAL A 146 7.76 -7.70 -8.37
CA VAL A 146 8.94 -7.98 -7.53
C VAL A 146 9.64 -9.21 -8.07
N LYS A 147 10.96 -9.12 -8.27
CA LYS A 147 11.79 -10.25 -8.71
C LYS A 147 12.36 -10.97 -7.50
N SER A 148 12.51 -12.30 -7.60
CA SER A 148 13.21 -13.12 -6.59
C SER A 148 14.63 -12.60 -6.30
N GLN A 149 15.26 -11.96 -7.28
CA GLN A 149 16.56 -11.31 -7.14
C GLN A 149 16.50 -10.08 -6.22
N ASP A 150 15.40 -9.32 -6.22
CA ASP A 150 15.23 -8.16 -5.34
C ASP A 150 15.12 -8.61 -3.87
N VAL A 151 14.42 -9.73 -3.63
CA VAL A 151 14.34 -10.36 -2.30
C VAL A 151 15.71 -10.87 -1.83
N ASN A 152 16.49 -11.52 -2.71
CA ASN A 152 17.83 -11.99 -2.39
C ASN A 152 18.80 -10.83 -2.13
N ASN A 153 18.70 -9.76 -2.90
CA ASN A 153 19.50 -8.54 -2.70
C ASN A 153 19.21 -7.90 -1.34
N LEU A 154 17.96 -7.94 -0.90
CA LEU A 154 17.57 -7.47 0.41
C LEU A 154 18.17 -8.32 1.52
N LEU A 155 17.99 -9.65 1.45
CA LEU A 155 18.56 -10.56 2.44
C LEU A 155 20.08 -10.38 2.53
N GLY A 156 20.74 -10.12 1.39
CA GLY A 156 22.16 -9.77 1.34
C GLY A 156 22.49 -8.39 1.92
N ALA A 157 21.59 -7.42 1.80
CA ALA A 157 21.76 -6.10 2.42
C ALA A 157 21.56 -6.14 3.93
N LEU A 158 20.59 -6.93 4.41
CA LEU A 158 20.38 -7.20 5.84
C LEU A 158 21.60 -7.90 6.45
N ASP A 159 22.21 -8.85 5.73
CA ASP A 159 23.39 -9.58 6.19
C ASP A 159 24.65 -8.69 6.24
N ARG A 160 24.71 -7.68 5.38
CA ARG A 160 25.76 -6.64 5.40
C ARG A 160 25.58 -5.63 6.53
N ALA A 161 24.32 -5.27 6.85
CA ALA A 161 24.01 -4.33 7.91
C ALA A 161 24.18 -4.96 9.30
N ILE A 162 23.78 -6.22 9.45
CA ILE A 162 23.91 -7.00 10.68
C ILE A 162 24.36 -8.42 10.27
N PRO A 163 25.66 -8.76 10.46
CA PRO A 163 26.20 -10.06 10.08
C PRO A 163 25.42 -11.23 10.70
N GLY A 164 25.00 -12.17 9.86
CA GLY A 164 24.21 -13.35 10.26
C GLY A 164 22.70 -13.14 10.21
N LEU A 165 22.19 -11.91 10.06
CA LEU A 165 20.75 -11.63 10.05
C LEU A 165 20.08 -12.19 8.79
N GLY A 166 20.73 -12.14 7.63
CA GLY A 166 20.23 -12.74 6.39
C GLY A 166 20.10 -14.26 6.49
N ASN A 167 21.08 -14.92 7.11
CA ASN A 167 21.04 -16.36 7.37
C ASN A 167 20.03 -16.71 8.47
N PHE A 168 19.90 -15.89 9.51
CA PHE A 168 18.88 -16.04 10.53
C PHE A 168 17.48 -15.89 9.94
N ALA A 169 17.28 -14.90 9.06
CA ALA A 169 16.02 -14.68 8.35
C ALA A 169 15.65 -15.85 7.44
N ARG A 170 16.61 -16.51 6.79
CA ARG A 170 16.37 -17.73 5.99
C ARG A 170 16.02 -18.95 6.84
N LYS A 171 16.65 -19.10 8.00
CA LYS A 171 16.44 -20.27 8.90
C LYS A 171 15.21 -20.11 9.82
N ASN A 172 14.82 -18.87 10.11
CA ASN A 172 13.70 -18.53 10.97
C ASN A 172 12.83 -17.48 10.26
N ALA A 173 12.34 -17.83 9.09
CA ALA A 173 11.80 -16.91 8.11
C ALA A 173 10.73 -15.94 8.71
N GLY A 174 9.78 -16.46 9.49
CA GLY A 174 8.76 -15.62 10.13
C GLY A 174 9.33 -14.65 11.18
N ALA A 175 10.17 -15.15 12.09
CA ALA A 175 10.80 -14.33 13.13
C ALA A 175 11.86 -13.37 12.56
N GLY A 176 12.63 -13.80 11.57
CA GLY A 176 13.65 -12.98 10.92
C GLY A 176 13.04 -11.85 10.08
N LEU A 177 11.97 -12.13 9.37
CA LEU A 177 11.23 -11.11 8.61
C LEU A 177 10.55 -10.11 9.55
N ALA A 178 9.88 -10.59 10.62
CA ALA A 178 9.28 -9.73 11.61
C ALA A 178 10.33 -8.81 12.28
N ALA A 179 11.51 -9.35 12.63
CA ALA A 179 12.62 -8.56 13.15
C ALA A 179 13.12 -7.53 12.12
N GLY A 180 13.29 -7.93 10.86
CA GLY A 180 13.71 -7.06 9.77
C GLY A 180 12.73 -5.93 9.51
N VAL A 181 11.44 -6.24 9.35
CA VAL A 181 10.39 -5.25 9.17
C VAL A 181 10.24 -4.37 10.41
N ASN A 182 10.36 -4.93 11.61
CA ASN A 182 10.38 -4.17 12.85
C ASN A 182 11.60 -3.22 12.97
N SER A 183 12.71 -3.52 12.31
CA SER A 183 13.89 -2.62 12.29
C SER A 183 13.74 -1.46 11.30
N ILE A 184 12.93 -1.62 10.25
CA ILE A 184 12.68 -0.59 9.23
C ILE A 184 11.64 0.42 9.70
N GLY A 185 10.63 -0.02 10.46
CA GLY A 185 9.54 0.81 10.94
C GLY A 185 9.82 1.49 12.28
N ALA A 186 9.39 2.73 12.43
CA ALA A 186 9.41 3.42 13.73
C ALA A 186 8.36 2.81 14.68
N PRO A 187 8.68 2.63 15.98
CA PRO A 187 7.69 2.22 16.97
C PRO A 187 6.51 3.19 17.00
N ALA A 188 5.31 2.65 17.01
CA ALA A 188 4.07 3.41 17.04
C ALA A 188 3.01 2.68 17.88
N THR A 189 1.92 3.37 18.16
CA THR A 189 0.72 2.79 18.77
C THR A 189 -0.48 3.09 17.87
N LEU A 190 -1.30 2.09 17.61
CA LEU A 190 -2.49 2.23 16.80
C LEU A 190 -3.68 1.61 17.53
N GLU A 191 -4.67 2.44 17.88
CA GLU A 191 -5.87 2.00 18.63
C GLU A 191 -5.53 1.21 19.90
N GLY A 192 -4.51 1.70 20.66
CA GLY A 192 -4.05 1.05 21.89
C GLY A 192 -3.21 -0.23 21.70
N LYS A 193 -2.95 -0.65 20.45
CA LYS A 193 -2.12 -1.81 20.11
C LYS A 193 -0.71 -1.39 19.71
N PRO A 194 0.34 -2.18 20.04
CA PRO A 194 1.67 -1.99 19.48
C PRO A 194 1.61 -2.01 17.94
N ALA A 195 2.25 -1.03 17.32
CA ALA A 195 2.24 -0.84 15.89
C ALA A 195 3.62 -0.41 15.38
N ARG A 196 3.77 -0.37 14.07
CA ARG A 196 4.94 0.16 13.37
C ARG A 196 4.50 1.15 12.31
N ALA A 197 5.24 2.26 12.22
CA ALA A 197 5.03 3.28 11.20
C ALA A 197 6.13 3.23 10.15
N PHE A 198 5.74 3.32 8.88
CA PHE A 198 6.62 3.19 7.73
C PHE A 198 6.28 4.22 6.66
N PRO A 199 7.29 4.81 5.99
CA PRO A 199 7.06 5.50 4.73
C PRO A 199 6.83 4.46 3.61
N LEU A 200 5.78 4.64 2.84
CA LEU A 200 5.50 3.91 1.61
C LEU A 200 5.71 4.88 0.45
N LYS A 201 6.81 4.73 -0.28
CA LYS A 201 7.18 5.63 -1.38
C LYS A 201 6.75 5.05 -2.71
N PHE A 202 6.22 5.93 -3.56
CA PHE A 202 5.87 5.65 -4.94
C PHE A 202 6.83 6.45 -5.82
N VAL A 203 7.60 5.76 -6.62
CA VAL A 203 8.57 6.36 -7.53
C VAL A 203 8.39 5.74 -8.90
N ASP A 204 7.83 6.50 -9.82
CA ASP A 204 7.56 6.07 -11.20
C ASP A 204 6.80 4.71 -11.27
N GLY A 205 5.77 4.59 -10.43
CA GLY A 205 4.93 3.39 -10.31
C GLY A 205 5.52 2.26 -9.48
N ALA A 206 6.82 2.29 -9.15
CA ALA A 206 7.40 1.36 -8.19
C ALA A 206 7.00 1.74 -6.76
N VAL A 207 6.57 0.77 -5.97
CA VAL A 207 6.18 0.94 -4.58
C VAL A 207 7.29 0.43 -3.69
N PHE A 208 7.78 1.29 -2.80
CA PHE A 208 8.86 0.98 -1.87
C PHE A 208 8.37 1.02 -0.44
N PHE A 209 8.72 0.00 0.31
CA PHE A 209 8.55 -0.09 1.75
C PHE A 209 9.94 0.02 2.40
N GLY A 210 10.29 1.21 2.88
CA GLY A 210 11.69 1.52 3.21
C GLY A 210 12.59 1.33 1.97
N PRO A 211 13.66 0.55 2.05
CA PRO A 211 14.53 0.27 0.89
C PRO A 211 13.99 -0.81 -0.06
N LEU A 212 12.85 -1.44 0.28
CA LEU A 212 12.31 -2.59 -0.42
C LEU A 212 11.32 -2.19 -1.49
N LYS A 213 11.55 -2.62 -2.74
CA LYS A 213 10.50 -2.63 -3.75
C LYS A 213 9.53 -3.76 -3.45
N VAL A 214 8.26 -3.41 -3.15
CA VAL A 214 7.21 -4.37 -2.77
C VAL A 214 6.15 -4.56 -3.83
N ALA A 215 6.05 -3.64 -4.81
CA ALA A 215 5.12 -3.76 -5.93
C ALA A 215 5.55 -2.89 -7.11
N GLN A 216 4.92 -3.13 -8.25
CA GLN A 216 4.97 -2.26 -9.43
C GLN A 216 3.53 -2.02 -9.89
N ILE A 217 3.10 -0.77 -9.89
CA ILE A 217 1.79 -0.36 -10.39
C ILE A 217 1.98 0.06 -11.86
N PRO A 218 1.20 -0.49 -12.79
CA PRO A 218 1.28 -0.07 -14.19
C PRO A 218 0.81 1.38 -14.35
N PRO A 219 1.18 2.06 -15.44
CA PRO A 219 0.67 3.38 -15.77
C PRO A 219 -0.86 3.41 -15.75
N LEU A 220 -1.43 4.53 -15.30
CA LEU A 220 -2.88 4.73 -15.18
C LEU A 220 -3.56 5.07 -16.53
N PHE A 221 -2.73 5.41 -17.54
CA PHE A 221 -3.17 5.70 -18.90
C PHE A 221 -2.02 5.53 -19.90
#